data_4d76f9bbade159a0cf909350bc9b64e7
#
_entry.id   4d76f9bbade159a0cf909350bc9b64e7
#
_cell.length_a   1.000
_cell.length_b   1.000
_cell.length_c   1.000
_cell.angle_alpha   90.00
_cell.angle_beta   90.00
_cell.angle_gamma   90.00
#
_symmetry.space_group_name_H-M   'P 1'
#
loop_
_entity.id
_entity.type
_entity.pdbx_description
1 polymer ?
#
loop_
_entity_poly.entity_id
_entity_poly.type
_entity_poly.pdbx_seq_one_letter_code
_entity_poly.pdbx_strand_id
1 'polypeptide(L)'
;MELKVVTNSEFLPDLMDVVRAFSPLVAIDENEQKNIVYIEIDNDTVALKFNQKTIENRCEIQNLPPIKQKSELKRLAKIMLYDLLAECTGKRLPYGSLTGIRPTKLYHELTESGKDAKNYFKEYLRVPQQGADWIERICDNQKGIYSHNDKQVDFFVNIPICVSRCSYCSFISAELGKIKKWLAPYVGQVVREIKHSVALVEILGVQVRSIYVGGGTPTSLCEKDFEQIIAELGKIKCKEFTVEAGRPDTISKEKLKIMSDNGVTRISINPQTFNDKTLALIGRNHTKQDIFKVYDMAREFDFDINMDLIAMLPNESFEDFKYSVDQAIALNPENITIHTLAIKKGSNLKLQEYDNKIELLPEKMIEYSRNAIISNGFEPYYMYRQKYMSGNLENTGYAKQNKACIYNIDIMEETHSIIACGAGAISKRVWSEQNRLERLANPKGIDVYLEREEKILADKENFFK
;
A
#
# COMPACT_ATOMS: atom_id res chain seq x y z
N MET A 1 -1.87 11.92 -28.09
CA MET A 1 -2.73 11.09 -28.96
C MET A 1 -4.00 10.79 -28.21
N GLU A 2 -5.17 10.99 -28.79
CA GLU A 2 -6.46 10.50 -28.25
C GLU A 2 -6.70 9.08 -28.73
N LEU A 3 -7.23 8.22 -27.87
CA LEU A 3 -7.37 6.79 -28.16
C LEU A 3 -8.68 6.26 -27.57
N LYS A 4 -9.37 5.41 -28.37
CA LYS A 4 -10.48 4.58 -27.91
C LYS A 4 -10.07 3.11 -27.90
N VAL A 5 -10.38 2.40 -26.81
CA VAL A 5 -10.17 0.94 -26.72
C VAL A 5 -11.52 0.23 -26.78
N VAL A 6 -11.64 -0.74 -27.66
CA VAL A 6 -12.83 -1.59 -27.82
C VAL A 6 -12.41 -3.04 -27.64
N THR A 7 -13.13 -3.80 -26.84
CA THR A 7 -12.87 -5.21 -26.61
C THR A 7 -14.16 -6.00 -26.41
N ASN A 8 -14.17 -7.28 -26.81
CA ASN A 8 -15.24 -8.24 -26.54
C ASN A 8 -15.14 -8.88 -25.14
N SER A 9 -14.14 -8.49 -24.33
CA SER A 9 -13.87 -9.09 -23.04
C SER A 9 -14.18 -8.16 -21.86
N GLU A 10 -14.32 -8.73 -20.67
CA GLU A 10 -14.45 -8.01 -19.39
C GLU A 10 -13.15 -7.28 -18.96
N PHE A 11 -12.05 -7.40 -19.70
CA PHE A 11 -10.74 -6.83 -19.34
C PHE A 11 -10.62 -5.34 -19.70
N LEU A 12 -11.64 -4.69 -20.22
CA LEU A 12 -11.60 -3.27 -20.57
C LEU A 12 -11.04 -2.37 -19.42
N PRO A 13 -11.45 -2.52 -18.16
CA PRO A 13 -10.88 -1.71 -17.07
C PRO A 13 -9.37 -1.89 -16.90
N ASP A 14 -8.86 -3.13 -17.07
CA ASP A 14 -7.43 -3.45 -16.96
C ASP A 14 -6.63 -2.91 -18.15
N LEU A 15 -7.20 -2.92 -19.36
CA LEU A 15 -6.61 -2.34 -20.56
C LEU A 15 -6.55 -0.81 -20.46
N MET A 16 -7.61 -0.19 -19.94
CA MET A 16 -7.63 1.25 -19.68
C MET A 16 -6.57 1.68 -18.68
N ASP A 17 -6.18 0.82 -17.73
CA ASP A 17 -5.06 1.12 -16.81
C ASP A 17 -3.72 1.19 -17.56
N VAL A 18 -3.53 0.39 -18.62
CA VAL A 18 -2.34 0.49 -19.50
C VAL A 18 -2.34 1.81 -20.24
N VAL A 19 -3.48 2.21 -20.83
CA VAL A 19 -3.57 3.51 -21.55
C VAL A 19 -3.26 4.68 -20.62
N ARG A 20 -3.85 4.70 -19.42
CA ARG A 20 -3.62 5.75 -18.41
C ARG A 20 -2.18 5.87 -17.98
N ALA A 21 -1.42 4.77 -17.98
CA ALA A 21 -0.01 4.79 -17.64
C ALA A 21 0.86 5.58 -18.65
N PHE A 22 0.35 5.79 -19.87
CA PHE A 22 0.99 6.63 -20.89
C PHE A 22 0.54 8.12 -20.84
N SER A 23 -0.34 8.50 -19.91
CA SER A 23 -0.74 9.91 -19.74
C SER A 23 0.50 10.77 -19.35
N PRO A 24 0.61 12.05 -19.83
CA PRO A 24 -0.34 12.75 -20.69
C PRO A 24 -0.16 12.50 -22.20
N LEU A 25 0.79 11.67 -22.64
CA LEU A 25 1.04 11.43 -24.08
C LEU A 25 -0.15 10.79 -24.79
N VAL A 26 -0.94 9.97 -24.04
CA VAL A 26 -2.15 9.33 -24.54
C VAL A 26 -3.32 9.72 -23.65
N ALA A 27 -4.35 10.34 -24.24
CA ALA A 27 -5.62 10.62 -23.62
C ALA A 27 -6.69 9.58 -24.06
N ILE A 28 -7.64 9.30 -23.17
CA ILE A 28 -8.76 8.42 -23.46
C ILE A 28 -9.91 9.28 -23.99
N ASP A 29 -10.40 8.97 -25.17
CA ASP A 29 -11.62 9.54 -25.72
C ASP A 29 -12.56 8.43 -26.20
N GLU A 30 -13.71 8.28 -25.54
CA GLU A 30 -14.72 7.28 -25.89
C GLU A 30 -15.44 7.61 -27.21
N ASN A 31 -15.36 8.87 -27.67
CA ASN A 31 -15.95 9.35 -28.92
C ASN A 31 -14.95 9.33 -30.08
N GLU A 32 -13.69 9.00 -29.87
CA GLU A 32 -12.65 8.94 -30.90
C GLU A 32 -13.06 8.00 -32.03
N GLN A 33 -12.94 8.47 -33.28
CA GLN A 33 -13.33 7.71 -34.47
C GLN A 33 -12.14 7.23 -35.33
N LYS A 34 -10.95 7.80 -35.09
CA LYS A 34 -9.75 7.55 -35.91
C LYS A 34 -8.77 6.61 -35.24
N ASN A 35 -8.52 6.80 -33.95
CA ASN A 35 -7.53 6.02 -33.21
C ASN A 35 -8.23 4.96 -32.35
N ILE A 36 -8.87 3.99 -32.97
CA ILE A 36 -9.56 2.92 -32.27
C ILE A 36 -8.68 1.68 -32.25
N VAL A 37 -8.38 1.19 -31.04
CA VAL A 37 -7.73 -0.11 -30.85
C VAL A 37 -8.78 -1.14 -30.50
N TYR A 38 -8.89 -2.15 -31.34
CA TYR A 38 -9.75 -3.32 -31.11
C TYR A 38 -8.90 -4.43 -30.50
N ILE A 39 -9.35 -5.00 -29.39
CA ILE A 39 -8.72 -6.16 -28.75
C ILE A 39 -9.78 -7.25 -28.63
N GLU A 40 -9.60 -8.30 -29.40
CA GLU A 40 -10.49 -9.46 -29.42
C GLU A 40 -9.80 -10.63 -28.73
N ILE A 41 -10.53 -11.32 -27.86
CA ILE A 41 -10.06 -12.51 -27.16
C ILE A 41 -10.97 -13.66 -27.52
N ASP A 42 -10.38 -14.71 -28.10
CA ASP A 42 -11.07 -15.92 -28.45
C ASP A 42 -10.24 -17.14 -28.01
N ASN A 43 -10.83 -17.96 -27.13
CA ASN A 43 -10.19 -19.14 -26.53
C ASN A 43 -8.81 -18.83 -25.94
N ASP A 44 -7.74 -19.22 -26.62
CA ASP A 44 -6.33 -19.04 -26.21
C ASP A 44 -5.62 -17.90 -26.97
N THR A 45 -6.35 -17.18 -27.82
CA THR A 45 -5.82 -16.19 -28.76
C THR A 45 -6.24 -14.78 -28.36
N VAL A 46 -5.32 -13.84 -28.50
CA VAL A 46 -5.55 -12.39 -28.38
C VAL A 46 -5.17 -11.73 -29.69
N ALA A 47 -6.12 -11.06 -30.33
CA ALA A 47 -5.92 -10.27 -31.53
C ALA A 47 -6.05 -8.77 -31.23
N LEU A 48 -5.07 -7.98 -31.66
CA LEU A 48 -5.08 -6.52 -31.57
C LEU A 48 -5.11 -5.93 -32.98
N LYS A 49 -6.09 -5.07 -33.25
CA LYS A 49 -6.23 -4.35 -34.52
C LYS A 49 -6.12 -2.86 -34.28
N PHE A 50 -5.21 -2.21 -34.98
CA PHE A 50 -5.05 -0.76 -34.94
C PHE A 50 -4.68 -0.24 -36.33
N ASN A 51 -5.44 0.69 -36.85
CA ASN A 51 -5.35 1.15 -38.24
C ASN A 51 -5.43 -0.06 -39.23
N GLN A 52 -4.41 -0.25 -40.06
CA GLN A 52 -4.32 -1.36 -41.00
C GLN A 52 -3.50 -2.56 -40.47
N LYS A 53 -2.99 -2.47 -39.27
CA LYS A 53 -2.15 -3.50 -38.65
C LYS A 53 -3.00 -4.42 -37.77
N THR A 54 -2.84 -5.73 -37.95
CA THR A 54 -3.41 -6.75 -37.07
C THR A 54 -2.26 -7.59 -36.53
N ILE A 55 -2.23 -7.77 -35.22
CA ILE A 55 -1.28 -8.62 -34.50
C ILE A 55 -2.09 -9.66 -33.75
N GLU A 56 -1.71 -10.92 -33.85
CA GLU A 56 -2.35 -12.02 -33.17
C GLU A 56 -1.31 -12.85 -32.41
N ASN A 57 -1.59 -13.14 -31.15
CA ASN A 57 -0.74 -13.96 -30.29
C ASN A 57 -1.56 -14.98 -29.52
N ARG A 58 -0.95 -16.13 -29.20
CA ARG A 58 -1.57 -17.20 -28.43
C ARG A 58 -0.96 -17.37 -27.06
N CYS A 59 -1.79 -17.75 -26.09
CA CYS A 59 -1.37 -18.16 -24.76
C CYS A 59 -1.35 -19.69 -24.65
N GLU A 60 -0.31 -20.24 -24.06
CA GLU A 60 -0.26 -21.65 -23.65
C GLU A 60 -1.03 -21.85 -22.34
N ILE A 61 -2.36 -21.93 -22.42
CA ILE A 61 -3.25 -21.97 -21.26
C ILE A 61 -4.00 -23.29 -21.07
N GLN A 62 -3.87 -24.22 -22.00
CA GLN A 62 -4.68 -25.46 -22.08
C GLN A 62 -4.64 -26.31 -20.79
N ASN A 63 -3.52 -26.30 -20.05
CA ASN A 63 -3.34 -27.07 -18.82
C ASN A 63 -3.50 -26.24 -17.54
N LEU A 64 -3.96 -24.99 -17.63
CA LEU A 64 -4.11 -24.12 -16.47
C LEU A 64 -5.54 -24.13 -15.92
N PRO A 65 -5.75 -23.96 -14.61
CA PRO A 65 -7.07 -23.72 -14.04
C PRO A 65 -7.74 -22.48 -14.66
N PRO A 66 -9.08 -22.42 -14.77
CA PRO A 66 -9.80 -21.32 -15.46
C PRO A 66 -9.41 -19.92 -15.00
N ILE A 67 -9.19 -19.72 -13.71
CA ILE A 67 -8.75 -18.43 -13.13
C ILE A 67 -7.36 -18.04 -13.66
N LYS A 68 -6.44 -18.99 -13.79
CA LYS A 68 -5.10 -18.74 -14.32
C LYS A 68 -5.13 -18.51 -15.83
N GLN A 69 -5.97 -19.27 -16.58
CA GLN A 69 -6.20 -19.03 -18.01
C GLN A 69 -6.63 -17.58 -18.26
N LYS A 70 -7.66 -17.12 -17.56
CA LYS A 70 -8.15 -15.74 -17.61
C LYS A 70 -7.08 -14.71 -17.28
N SER A 71 -6.24 -14.99 -16.27
CA SER A 71 -5.15 -14.10 -15.88
C SER A 71 -4.07 -13.98 -16.96
N GLU A 72 -3.71 -15.09 -17.63
CA GLU A 72 -2.71 -15.07 -18.71
C GLU A 72 -3.24 -14.36 -19.97
N LEU A 73 -4.48 -14.60 -20.38
CA LEU A 73 -5.10 -13.88 -21.50
C LEU A 73 -5.16 -12.37 -21.25
N LYS A 74 -5.57 -11.96 -20.06
CA LYS A 74 -5.56 -10.56 -19.66
C LYS A 74 -4.13 -9.96 -19.71
N ARG A 75 -3.14 -10.72 -19.26
CA ARG A 75 -1.74 -10.30 -19.27
C ARG A 75 -1.23 -10.11 -20.68
N LEU A 76 -1.50 -11.07 -21.58
CA LEU A 76 -1.13 -10.97 -22.99
C LEU A 76 -1.78 -9.76 -23.68
N ALA A 77 -3.08 -9.54 -23.47
CA ALA A 77 -3.78 -8.38 -24.03
C ALA A 77 -3.15 -7.04 -23.56
N LYS A 78 -2.77 -6.95 -22.28
CA LYS A 78 -2.07 -5.77 -21.73
C LYS A 78 -0.70 -5.57 -22.35
N ILE A 79 0.07 -6.64 -22.57
CA ILE A 79 1.40 -6.57 -23.20
C ILE A 79 1.26 -6.07 -24.64
N MET A 80 0.34 -6.63 -25.40
CA MET A 80 0.12 -6.22 -26.80
C MET A 80 -0.28 -4.75 -26.91
N LEU A 81 -1.16 -4.28 -26.01
CA LEU A 81 -1.55 -2.88 -25.95
C LEU A 81 -0.38 -1.98 -25.52
N TYR A 82 0.42 -2.42 -24.54
CA TYR A 82 1.63 -1.69 -24.11
C TYR A 82 2.63 -1.56 -25.28
N ASP A 83 2.92 -2.65 -25.98
CA ASP A 83 3.88 -2.64 -27.10
C ASP A 83 3.42 -1.67 -28.21
N LEU A 84 2.13 -1.65 -28.52
CA LEU A 84 1.55 -0.67 -29.45
C LEU A 84 1.75 0.78 -28.96
N LEU A 85 1.40 1.06 -27.70
CA LEU A 85 1.48 2.42 -27.17
C LEU A 85 2.93 2.88 -27.03
N ALA A 86 3.85 1.98 -26.68
CA ALA A 86 5.29 2.27 -26.64
C ALA A 86 5.84 2.59 -28.02
N GLU A 87 5.40 1.86 -29.07
CA GLU A 87 5.75 2.14 -30.48
C GLU A 87 5.22 3.52 -30.90
N CYS A 88 3.93 3.81 -30.63
CA CYS A 88 3.30 5.07 -31.03
C CYS A 88 3.85 6.31 -30.30
N THR A 89 4.23 6.18 -29.05
CA THR A 89 4.66 7.31 -28.22
C THR A 89 6.17 7.46 -28.11
N GLY A 90 6.94 6.41 -28.44
CA GLY A 90 8.38 6.33 -28.19
C GLY A 90 8.75 6.22 -26.70
N LYS A 91 7.77 6.13 -25.79
CA LYS A 91 7.96 6.07 -24.33
C LYS A 91 7.94 4.64 -23.82
N ARG A 92 8.88 4.30 -22.95
CA ARG A 92 8.87 3.07 -22.17
C ARG A 92 8.59 3.38 -20.70
N LEU A 93 7.67 2.63 -20.10
CA LEU A 93 7.29 2.84 -18.69
C LEU A 93 8.25 2.09 -17.75
N PRO A 94 8.47 2.61 -16.52
CA PRO A 94 9.42 2.02 -15.54
C PRO A 94 9.13 0.57 -15.19
N TYR A 95 7.86 0.16 -15.27
CA TYR A 95 7.42 -1.22 -14.97
C TYR A 95 6.78 -1.91 -16.19
N GLY A 96 7.13 -1.48 -17.42
CA GLY A 96 6.64 -2.10 -18.66
C GLY A 96 5.12 -2.16 -18.71
N SER A 97 4.59 -3.30 -19.16
CA SER A 97 3.15 -3.57 -19.24
C SER A 97 2.48 -3.86 -17.89
N LEU A 98 3.27 -3.91 -16.80
CA LEU A 98 2.78 -4.26 -15.48
C LEU A 98 1.98 -3.10 -14.87
N THR A 99 0.66 -3.25 -14.75
CA THR A 99 -0.23 -2.32 -14.06
C THR A 99 -0.70 -2.85 -12.69
N GLY A 100 -0.20 -4.03 -12.28
CA GLY A 100 -0.49 -4.62 -10.98
C GLY A 100 0.11 -3.81 -9.83
N ILE A 101 -0.54 -3.89 -8.67
CA ILE A 101 -0.14 -3.13 -7.48
C ILE A 101 0.99 -3.79 -6.68
N ARG A 102 1.27 -5.08 -6.90
CA ARG A 102 2.23 -5.90 -6.13
C ARG A 102 3.19 -6.65 -7.05
N PRO A 103 4.20 -5.97 -7.61
CA PRO A 103 5.16 -6.63 -8.50
C PRO A 103 6.01 -7.69 -7.77
N THR A 104 6.37 -7.47 -6.51
CA THR A 104 7.15 -8.41 -5.69
C THR A 104 6.42 -9.74 -5.48
N LYS A 105 5.11 -9.70 -5.22
CA LYS A 105 4.30 -10.93 -5.12
C LYS A 105 4.38 -11.78 -6.39
N LEU A 106 4.24 -11.16 -7.56
CA LEU A 106 4.36 -11.88 -8.83
C LEU A 106 5.79 -12.45 -9.02
N TYR A 107 6.81 -11.70 -8.58
CA TYR A 107 8.19 -12.17 -8.63
C TYR A 107 8.40 -13.42 -7.78
N HIS A 108 7.90 -13.43 -6.54
CA HIS A 108 7.93 -14.61 -5.65
C HIS A 108 7.16 -15.79 -6.25
N GLU A 109 5.94 -15.59 -6.74
CA GLU A 109 5.14 -16.65 -7.38
C GLU A 109 5.87 -17.32 -8.57
N LEU A 110 6.56 -16.51 -9.37
CA LEU A 110 7.36 -17.02 -10.50
C LEU A 110 8.57 -17.82 -10.01
N THR A 111 9.30 -17.29 -9.02
CA THR A 111 10.48 -17.95 -8.44
C THR A 111 10.10 -19.29 -7.78
N GLU A 112 9.02 -19.33 -7.01
CA GLU A 112 8.49 -20.54 -6.37
C GLU A 112 8.04 -21.59 -7.40
N SER A 113 7.56 -21.15 -8.57
CA SER A 113 7.23 -22.05 -9.68
C SER A 113 8.46 -22.51 -10.49
N GLY A 114 9.67 -22.17 -10.08
CA GLY A 114 10.93 -22.53 -10.76
C GLY A 114 11.22 -21.76 -12.04
N LYS A 115 10.51 -20.65 -12.28
CA LYS A 115 10.75 -19.78 -13.44
C LYS A 115 11.85 -18.76 -13.15
N ASP A 116 12.60 -18.36 -14.18
CA ASP A 116 13.46 -17.18 -14.12
C ASP A 116 12.59 -15.92 -14.07
N ALA A 117 12.24 -15.50 -12.84
CA ALA A 117 11.35 -14.36 -12.61
C ALA A 117 11.91 -13.08 -13.22
N LYS A 118 13.21 -12.81 -13.08
CA LYS A 118 13.86 -11.62 -13.61
C LYS A 118 13.76 -11.54 -15.13
N ASN A 119 14.07 -12.65 -15.82
CA ASN A 119 13.95 -12.72 -17.26
C ASN A 119 12.49 -12.60 -17.72
N TYR A 120 11.54 -13.22 -16.99
CA TYR A 120 10.12 -13.06 -17.26
C TYR A 120 9.65 -11.59 -17.18
N PHE A 121 10.08 -10.86 -16.16
CA PHE A 121 9.76 -9.43 -16.04
C PHE A 121 10.33 -8.61 -17.21
N LYS A 122 11.57 -8.86 -17.61
CA LYS A 122 12.23 -8.13 -18.69
C LYS A 122 11.64 -8.47 -20.06
N GLU A 123 11.66 -9.74 -20.41
CA GLU A 123 11.37 -10.16 -21.78
C GLU A 123 9.87 -10.27 -22.05
N TYR A 124 9.09 -10.77 -21.08
CA TYR A 124 7.66 -10.95 -21.27
C TYR A 124 6.87 -9.71 -20.85
N LEU A 125 7.11 -9.17 -19.65
CA LEU A 125 6.36 -7.99 -19.14
C LEU A 125 6.92 -6.65 -19.63
N ARG A 126 8.03 -6.63 -20.36
CA ARG A 126 8.69 -5.41 -20.90
C ARG A 126 9.19 -4.47 -19.80
N VAL A 127 9.46 -4.97 -18.60
CA VAL A 127 10.03 -4.18 -17.52
C VAL A 127 11.51 -3.87 -17.85
N PRO A 128 11.94 -2.61 -17.84
CA PRO A 128 13.35 -2.28 -18.05
C PRO A 128 14.26 -2.98 -17.02
N GLN A 129 15.52 -3.23 -17.40
CA GLN A 129 16.52 -3.91 -16.55
C GLN A 129 16.55 -3.33 -15.14
N GLN A 130 16.60 -2.00 -15.03
CA GLN A 130 16.66 -1.30 -13.75
C GLN A 130 15.45 -1.57 -12.86
N GLY A 131 14.24 -1.65 -13.43
CA GLY A 131 13.02 -2.00 -12.70
C GLY A 131 13.01 -3.46 -12.25
N ALA A 132 13.48 -4.38 -13.09
CA ALA A 132 13.58 -5.80 -12.75
C ALA A 132 14.63 -6.03 -11.64
N ASP A 133 15.81 -5.37 -11.72
CA ASP A 133 16.83 -5.41 -10.67
C ASP A 133 16.32 -4.87 -9.34
N TRP A 134 15.48 -3.82 -9.40
CA TRP A 134 14.87 -3.22 -8.21
C TRP A 134 13.90 -4.18 -7.51
N ILE A 135 13.03 -4.83 -8.27
CA ILE A 135 12.09 -5.82 -7.74
C ILE A 135 12.85 -7.01 -7.13
N GLU A 136 13.85 -7.53 -7.83
CA GLU A 136 14.71 -8.62 -7.35
C GLU A 136 15.37 -8.26 -6.01
N ARG A 137 16.01 -7.07 -5.92
CA ARG A 137 16.65 -6.59 -4.69
C ARG A 137 15.69 -6.55 -3.51
N ILE A 138 14.45 -6.10 -3.72
CA ILE A 138 13.43 -6.08 -2.67
C ILE A 138 13.10 -7.52 -2.23
N CYS A 139 12.87 -8.43 -3.17
CA CYS A 139 12.59 -9.83 -2.86
C CYS A 139 13.76 -10.52 -2.14
N ASP A 140 15.00 -10.18 -2.51
CA ASP A 140 16.19 -10.68 -1.82
C ASP A 140 16.25 -10.21 -0.36
N ASN A 141 15.90 -8.95 -0.09
CA ASN A 141 15.86 -8.39 1.27
C ASN A 141 14.69 -8.91 2.12
N GLN A 142 13.71 -9.56 1.51
CA GLN A 142 12.62 -10.25 2.20
C GLN A 142 13.00 -11.67 2.66
N LYS A 143 14.13 -12.21 2.20
CA LYS A 143 14.60 -13.55 2.59
C LYS A 143 14.75 -13.69 4.10
N GLY A 144 14.18 -14.77 4.65
CA GLY A 144 14.11 -15.00 6.10
C GLY A 144 12.89 -14.39 6.81
N ILE A 145 12.17 -13.46 6.16
CA ILE A 145 10.91 -12.89 6.64
C ILE A 145 9.74 -13.43 5.81
N TYR A 146 9.85 -13.33 4.48
CA TYR A 146 8.87 -13.90 3.56
C TYR A 146 8.74 -15.41 3.76
N SER A 147 7.54 -15.85 4.10
CA SER A 147 7.23 -17.27 4.30
C SER A 147 5.72 -17.49 4.26
N HIS A 148 5.29 -18.65 3.81
CA HIS A 148 3.92 -19.11 3.93
C HIS A 148 3.78 -20.04 5.15
N ASN A 149 2.86 -19.71 6.07
CA ASN A 149 2.60 -20.54 7.23
C ASN A 149 1.15 -20.40 7.70
N ASP A 150 0.32 -21.36 7.36
CA ASP A 150 -1.10 -21.37 7.71
C ASP A 150 -1.39 -21.49 9.23
N LYS A 151 -0.33 -21.80 10.03
CA LYS A 151 -0.40 -21.80 11.51
C LYS A 151 -0.07 -20.44 12.12
N GLN A 152 0.16 -19.44 11.30
CA GLN A 152 0.41 -18.07 11.73
C GLN A 152 -0.59 -17.10 11.08
N VAL A 153 -0.95 -16.06 11.83
CA VAL A 153 -1.85 -14.99 11.37
C VAL A 153 -1.29 -13.64 11.78
N ASP A 154 -1.61 -12.61 11.02
CA ASP A 154 -1.41 -11.24 11.43
C ASP A 154 -2.67 -10.68 12.09
N PHE A 155 -2.50 -9.75 13.01
CA PHE A 155 -3.58 -9.09 13.71
C PHE A 155 -3.59 -7.59 13.37
N PHE A 156 -4.67 -7.11 12.79
CA PHE A 156 -4.81 -5.71 12.41
C PHE A 156 -5.91 -5.02 13.20
N VAL A 157 -5.64 -3.84 13.74
CA VAL A 157 -6.66 -3.00 14.39
C VAL A 157 -6.79 -1.69 13.66
N ASN A 158 -7.95 -1.43 13.11
CA ASN A 158 -8.26 -0.21 12.39
C ASN A 158 -8.90 0.83 13.30
N ILE A 159 -8.23 1.94 13.54
CA ILE A 159 -8.75 3.11 14.25
C ILE A 159 -8.99 4.22 13.21
N PRO A 160 -10.17 4.28 12.57
CA PRO A 160 -10.44 5.23 11.49
C PRO A 160 -10.77 6.61 12.02
N ILE A 161 -9.94 7.14 12.92
CA ILE A 161 -10.15 8.42 13.60
C ILE A 161 -8.90 9.29 13.45
N CYS A 162 -9.10 10.55 13.05
CA CYS A 162 -8.04 11.56 12.95
C CYS A 162 -8.47 12.84 13.65
N VAL A 163 -7.52 13.63 14.15
CA VAL A 163 -7.81 14.97 14.71
C VAL A 163 -8.32 15.94 13.65
N SER A 164 -7.79 15.83 12.42
CA SER A 164 -8.23 16.55 11.23
C SER A 164 -7.91 15.73 9.98
N ARG A 165 -8.57 16.02 8.86
CA ARG A 165 -8.34 15.30 7.60
C ARG A 165 -7.30 16.02 6.75
N CYS A 166 -6.20 15.35 6.43
CA CYS A 166 -5.21 15.86 5.47
C CYS A 166 -5.81 15.94 4.06
N SER A 167 -5.46 16.96 3.28
CA SER A 167 -6.04 17.21 1.95
C SER A 167 -5.79 16.09 0.94
N TYR A 168 -4.65 15.43 1.01
CA TYR A 168 -4.26 14.30 0.14
C TYR A 168 -4.86 12.96 0.56
N CYS A 169 -5.33 12.84 1.82
CA CYS A 169 -5.72 11.55 2.38
C CYS A 169 -7.01 11.01 1.75
N SER A 170 -6.91 9.78 1.24
CA SER A 170 -8.05 9.05 0.66
C SER A 170 -8.63 7.98 1.58
N PHE A 171 -8.04 7.76 2.75
CA PHE A 171 -8.56 6.82 3.73
C PHE A 171 -9.88 7.30 4.30
N ILE A 172 -10.76 6.33 4.59
CA ILE A 172 -12.02 6.59 5.26
C ILE A 172 -11.71 6.78 6.73
N SER A 173 -11.76 8.03 7.20
CA SER A 173 -11.56 8.39 8.59
C SER A 173 -12.57 9.42 9.03
N ALA A 174 -12.96 9.34 10.30
CA ALA A 174 -13.80 10.31 10.95
C ALA A 174 -12.95 11.33 11.70
N GLU A 175 -13.35 12.60 11.65
CA GLU A 175 -12.72 13.63 12.46
C GLU A 175 -13.15 13.52 13.92
N LEU A 176 -12.22 13.47 14.85
CA LEU A 176 -12.45 13.29 16.28
C LEU A 176 -13.54 14.24 16.83
N GLY A 177 -13.52 15.51 16.40
CA GLY A 177 -14.49 16.51 16.81
C GLY A 177 -15.95 16.18 16.44
N LYS A 178 -16.15 15.42 15.35
CA LYS A 178 -17.49 15.08 14.82
C LYS A 178 -18.08 13.82 15.45
N ILE A 179 -17.24 12.98 16.11
CA ILE A 179 -17.67 11.65 16.61
C ILE A 179 -17.62 11.52 18.14
N LYS A 180 -17.47 12.62 18.88
CA LYS A 180 -17.29 12.60 20.35
C LYS A 180 -18.29 11.71 21.09
N LYS A 181 -19.56 11.72 20.68
CA LYS A 181 -20.63 10.92 21.32
C LYS A 181 -20.48 9.42 21.11
N TRP A 182 -19.79 8.97 20.07
CA TRP A 182 -19.59 7.57 19.73
C TRP A 182 -18.23 7.04 20.17
N LEU A 183 -17.33 7.90 20.66
CA LEU A 183 -15.94 7.52 20.91
C LEU A 183 -15.80 6.43 21.97
N ALA A 184 -16.38 6.63 23.16
CA ALA A 184 -16.31 5.64 24.23
C ALA A 184 -17.04 4.32 23.88
N PRO A 185 -18.27 4.32 23.29
CA PRO A 185 -18.87 3.10 22.76
C PRO A 185 -17.99 2.39 21.72
N TYR A 186 -17.37 3.14 20.81
CA TYR A 186 -16.49 2.62 19.77
C TYR A 186 -15.28 1.89 20.37
N VAL A 187 -14.57 2.54 21.28
CA VAL A 187 -13.41 1.95 21.96
C VAL A 187 -13.82 0.67 22.70
N GLY A 188 -14.94 0.72 23.43
CA GLY A 188 -15.49 -0.45 24.13
C GLY A 188 -15.77 -1.64 23.19
N GLN A 189 -16.36 -1.37 22.02
CA GLN A 189 -16.65 -2.43 21.05
C GLN A 189 -15.37 -2.97 20.40
N VAL A 190 -14.41 -2.10 20.04
CA VAL A 190 -13.10 -2.55 19.51
C VAL A 190 -12.41 -3.48 20.51
N VAL A 191 -12.41 -3.15 21.81
CA VAL A 191 -11.83 -4.00 22.86
C VAL A 191 -12.56 -5.35 22.95
N ARG A 192 -13.89 -5.38 22.87
CA ARG A 192 -14.65 -6.65 22.85
C ARG A 192 -14.36 -7.48 21.60
N GLU A 193 -14.26 -6.84 20.43
CA GLU A 193 -13.92 -7.51 19.17
C GLU A 193 -12.48 -8.08 19.21
N ILE A 194 -11.52 -7.36 19.82
CA ILE A 194 -10.17 -7.87 20.05
C ILE A 194 -10.22 -9.12 20.93
N LYS A 195 -10.89 -9.08 22.07
CA LYS A 195 -11.03 -10.24 22.98
C LYS A 195 -11.64 -11.46 22.28
N HIS A 196 -12.71 -11.25 21.53
CA HIS A 196 -13.33 -12.31 20.73
C HIS A 196 -12.37 -12.87 19.68
N SER A 197 -11.60 -12.02 19.01
CA SER A 197 -10.64 -12.42 18.00
C SER A 197 -9.44 -13.17 18.59
N VAL A 198 -9.02 -12.83 19.80
CA VAL A 198 -7.99 -13.58 20.55
C VAL A 198 -8.49 -14.99 20.89
N ALA A 199 -9.71 -15.11 21.39
CA ALA A 199 -10.32 -16.42 21.62
C ALA A 199 -10.45 -17.24 20.33
N LEU A 200 -10.76 -16.60 19.20
CA LEU A 200 -10.79 -17.26 17.90
C LEU A 200 -9.38 -17.77 17.48
N VAL A 201 -8.32 -17.00 17.69
CA VAL A 201 -6.93 -17.44 17.46
C VAL A 201 -6.60 -18.70 18.25
N GLU A 202 -7.03 -18.78 19.52
CA GLU A 202 -6.85 -19.95 20.38
C GLU A 202 -7.64 -21.18 19.86
N ILE A 203 -8.90 -20.97 19.46
CA ILE A 203 -9.76 -22.03 18.89
C ILE A 203 -9.17 -22.59 17.59
N LEU A 204 -8.63 -21.71 16.75
CA LEU A 204 -7.99 -22.10 15.48
C LEU A 204 -6.63 -22.77 15.69
N GLY A 205 -6.02 -22.69 16.87
CA GLY A 205 -4.70 -23.24 17.17
C GLY A 205 -3.57 -22.57 16.37
N VAL A 206 -3.76 -21.29 16.01
CA VAL A 206 -2.75 -20.51 15.27
C VAL A 206 -2.04 -19.52 16.18
N GLN A 207 -0.89 -19.02 15.72
CA GLN A 207 -0.07 -18.05 16.46
C GLN A 207 -0.16 -16.67 15.79
N VAL A 208 -0.22 -15.60 16.57
CA VAL A 208 -0.09 -14.25 16.04
C VAL A 208 1.38 -13.98 15.71
N ARG A 209 1.65 -13.66 14.45
CA ARG A 209 2.98 -13.34 13.93
C ARG A 209 3.32 -11.87 14.13
N SER A 210 2.41 -11.00 13.73
CA SER A 210 2.54 -9.54 13.92
C SER A 210 1.22 -8.91 14.35
N ILE A 211 1.31 -7.79 15.07
CA ILE A 211 0.19 -6.89 15.40
C ILE A 211 0.45 -5.54 14.75
N TYR A 212 -0.55 -5.00 14.08
CA TYR A 212 -0.48 -3.68 13.48
C TYR A 212 -1.72 -2.85 13.81
N VAL A 213 -1.52 -1.71 14.45
CA VAL A 213 -2.58 -0.74 14.79
C VAL A 213 -2.43 0.49 13.91
N GLY A 214 -3.40 0.70 13.04
CA GLY A 214 -3.33 1.78 12.06
C GLY A 214 -4.70 2.30 11.65
N GLY A 215 -4.79 2.81 10.42
CA GLY A 215 -6.03 3.28 9.80
C GLY A 215 -6.11 4.77 9.63
N GLY A 216 -6.58 5.51 10.62
CA GLY A 216 -6.54 6.97 10.68
C GLY A 216 -5.28 7.43 11.40
N THR A 217 -5.43 7.74 12.68
CA THR A 217 -4.34 8.07 13.59
C THR A 217 -4.67 7.50 14.97
N PRO A 218 -4.21 6.31 15.32
CA PRO A 218 -4.52 5.67 16.62
C PRO A 218 -4.25 6.57 17.82
N THR A 219 -3.18 7.34 17.78
CA THR A 219 -2.79 8.29 18.82
C THR A 219 -3.70 9.54 18.90
N SER A 220 -4.69 9.69 18.02
CA SER A 220 -5.72 10.73 18.16
C SER A 220 -6.68 10.48 19.33
N LEU A 221 -6.76 9.23 19.82
CA LEU A 221 -7.50 8.90 21.04
C LEU A 221 -6.84 9.55 22.27
N CYS A 222 -7.64 9.85 23.31
CA CYS A 222 -7.07 10.25 24.60
C CYS A 222 -6.29 9.08 25.23
N GLU A 223 -5.43 9.37 26.19
CA GLU A 223 -4.56 8.37 26.83
C GLU A 223 -5.34 7.18 27.38
N LYS A 224 -6.43 7.43 28.07
CA LYS A 224 -7.31 6.39 28.66
C LYS A 224 -7.90 5.46 27.62
N ASP A 225 -8.43 6.01 26.53
CA ASP A 225 -9.07 5.22 25.46
C ASP A 225 -8.03 4.46 24.63
N PHE A 226 -6.87 5.10 24.40
CA PHE A 226 -5.73 4.49 23.73
C PHE A 226 -5.18 3.31 24.54
N GLU A 227 -4.98 3.50 25.86
CA GLU A 227 -4.48 2.48 26.76
C GLU A 227 -5.39 1.23 26.78
N GLN A 228 -6.71 1.39 26.80
CA GLN A 228 -7.63 0.25 26.77
C GLN A 228 -7.40 -0.68 25.59
N ILE A 229 -7.11 -0.13 24.41
CA ILE A 229 -6.86 -0.90 23.20
C ILE A 229 -5.46 -1.52 23.24
N ILE A 230 -4.44 -0.73 23.55
CA ILE A 230 -3.04 -1.16 23.52
C ILE A 230 -2.78 -2.22 24.60
N ALA A 231 -3.31 -2.03 25.82
CA ALA A 231 -3.16 -2.99 26.91
C ALA A 231 -3.82 -4.35 26.61
N GLU A 232 -4.94 -4.36 25.86
CA GLU A 232 -5.56 -5.63 25.45
C GLU A 232 -4.72 -6.37 24.42
N LEU A 233 -4.15 -5.63 23.46
CA LEU A 233 -3.26 -6.16 22.44
C LEU A 233 -1.89 -6.62 23.01
N GLY A 234 -1.37 -5.93 24.03
CA GLY A 234 -0.14 -6.28 24.71
C GLY A 234 -0.13 -7.63 25.42
N LYS A 235 -1.32 -8.24 25.62
CA LYS A 235 -1.44 -9.61 26.14
C LYS A 235 -1.13 -10.70 25.10
N ILE A 236 -1.10 -10.33 23.82
CA ILE A 236 -0.90 -11.25 22.71
C ILE A 236 0.60 -11.40 22.44
N LYS A 237 1.11 -12.63 22.47
CA LYS A 237 2.48 -12.89 22.05
C LYS A 237 2.62 -12.78 20.52
N CYS A 238 3.54 -11.95 20.05
CA CYS A 238 3.86 -11.79 18.64
C CYS A 238 5.35 -11.48 18.45
N LYS A 239 5.83 -11.50 17.20
CA LYS A 239 7.22 -11.13 16.86
C LYS A 239 7.38 -9.61 16.72
N GLU A 240 6.35 -8.93 16.27
CA GLU A 240 6.35 -7.49 16.00
C GLU A 240 5.00 -6.89 16.40
N PHE A 241 5.04 -5.77 17.11
CA PHE A 241 3.87 -4.99 17.45
C PHE A 241 4.09 -3.54 17.00
N THR A 242 3.42 -3.16 15.91
CA THR A 242 3.53 -1.84 15.30
C THR A 242 2.31 -0.97 15.59
N VAL A 243 2.53 0.30 15.94
CA VAL A 243 1.48 1.31 16.11
C VAL A 243 1.77 2.53 15.25
N GLU A 244 0.82 2.93 14.40
CA GLU A 244 0.89 4.19 13.68
C GLU A 244 0.62 5.38 14.60
N ALA A 245 1.68 6.00 15.10
CA ALA A 245 1.65 7.29 15.77
C ALA A 245 1.85 8.42 14.74
N GLY A 246 1.18 8.30 13.59
CA GLY A 246 1.50 8.97 12.33
C GLY A 246 1.44 10.51 12.31
N ARG A 247 1.02 11.14 13.42
CA ARG A 247 0.92 12.62 13.52
C ARG A 247 1.62 13.12 14.76
N PRO A 248 2.71 13.91 14.62
CA PRO A 248 3.43 14.50 15.76
C PRO A 248 2.54 15.22 16.75
N ASP A 249 1.52 15.95 16.29
CA ASP A 249 0.56 16.68 17.13
C ASP A 249 -0.36 15.81 18.00
N THR A 250 -0.27 14.48 17.88
CA THR A 250 -1.10 13.53 18.68
C THR A 250 -0.28 12.67 19.64
N ILE A 251 1.05 12.80 19.62
CA ILE A 251 1.96 11.98 20.42
C ILE A 251 2.24 12.71 21.74
N SER A 252 2.05 12.02 22.86
CA SER A 252 2.47 12.48 24.20
C SER A 252 3.42 11.47 24.83
N LYS A 253 4.19 11.90 25.84
CA LYS A 253 5.11 11.02 26.57
C LYS A 253 4.36 9.88 27.26
N GLU A 254 3.15 10.17 27.72
CA GLU A 254 2.23 9.21 28.33
C GLU A 254 1.83 8.12 27.33
N LYS A 255 1.50 8.47 26.09
CA LYS A 255 1.16 7.49 25.04
C LYS A 255 2.38 6.66 24.63
N LEU A 256 3.56 7.26 24.55
CA LEU A 256 4.81 6.52 24.31
C LEU A 256 5.06 5.52 25.43
N LYS A 257 4.86 5.94 26.69
CA LYS A 257 4.97 5.05 27.83
C LYS A 257 3.94 3.91 27.79
N ILE A 258 2.68 4.19 27.47
CA ILE A 258 1.63 3.16 27.30
C ILE A 258 2.07 2.13 26.24
N MET A 259 2.60 2.59 25.10
CA MET A 259 3.08 1.69 24.06
C MET A 259 4.26 0.83 24.53
N SER A 260 5.24 1.42 25.18
CA SER A 260 6.42 0.71 25.70
C SER A 260 6.06 -0.31 26.77
N ASP A 261 5.22 0.07 27.75
CA ASP A 261 4.78 -0.81 28.85
C ASP A 261 3.97 -2.02 28.35
N ASN A 262 3.36 -1.93 27.16
CA ASN A 262 2.55 -2.99 26.56
C ASN A 262 3.24 -3.71 25.39
N GLY A 263 4.55 -3.58 25.24
CA GLY A 263 5.35 -4.39 24.34
C GLY A 263 5.26 -3.98 22.85
N VAL A 264 4.87 -2.73 22.56
CA VAL A 264 5.00 -2.18 21.21
C VAL A 264 6.47 -2.13 20.85
N THR A 265 6.83 -2.69 19.70
CA THR A 265 8.22 -2.77 19.23
C THR A 265 8.53 -1.72 18.16
N ARG A 266 7.51 -1.24 17.43
CA ARG A 266 7.66 -0.27 16.35
C ARG A 266 6.58 0.79 16.40
N ILE A 267 6.97 2.04 16.11
CA ILE A 267 6.03 3.14 15.93
C ILE A 267 6.31 3.87 14.62
N SER A 268 5.28 4.49 14.03
CA SER A 268 5.48 5.39 12.91
C SER A 268 5.33 6.85 13.34
N ILE A 269 6.33 7.66 13.08
CA ILE A 269 6.28 9.13 13.22
C ILE A 269 6.39 9.69 11.81
N ASN A 270 5.24 10.10 11.20
CA ASN A 270 5.17 10.39 9.79
C ASN A 270 5.20 11.89 9.49
N PRO A 271 6.37 12.46 9.13
CA PRO A 271 6.48 13.88 8.76
C PRO A 271 5.67 14.22 7.52
N GLN A 272 5.71 13.35 6.52
CA GLN A 272 5.29 13.55 5.13
C GLN A 272 6.20 14.53 4.36
N THR A 273 6.60 15.61 4.99
CA THR A 273 7.58 16.61 4.56
C THR A 273 8.15 17.34 5.78
N PHE A 274 9.31 17.95 5.63
CA PHE A 274 9.90 18.88 6.63
C PHE A 274 9.75 20.35 6.21
N ASN A 275 8.86 20.64 5.24
CA ASN A 275 8.55 22.00 4.81
C ASN A 275 7.28 22.50 5.52
N ASP A 276 7.42 23.47 6.42
CA ASP A 276 6.31 24.01 7.22
C ASP A 276 5.18 24.62 6.36
N LYS A 277 5.52 25.21 5.22
CA LYS A 277 4.50 25.77 4.29
C LYS A 277 3.66 24.64 3.69
N THR A 278 4.29 23.57 3.29
CA THR A 278 3.60 22.40 2.75
C THR A 278 2.78 21.70 3.82
N LEU A 279 3.31 21.54 5.05
CA LEU A 279 2.56 20.98 6.18
C LEU A 279 1.24 21.73 6.41
N ALA A 280 1.30 23.05 6.45
CA ALA A 280 0.09 23.90 6.57
C ALA A 280 -0.88 23.70 5.39
N LEU A 281 -0.36 23.67 4.16
CA LEU A 281 -1.15 23.48 2.93
C LEU A 281 -1.89 22.13 2.90
N ILE A 282 -1.25 21.05 3.36
CA ILE A 282 -1.85 19.72 3.39
C ILE A 282 -2.71 19.45 4.63
N GLY A 283 -2.92 20.45 5.49
CA GLY A 283 -3.81 20.38 6.66
C GLY A 283 -3.18 19.63 7.85
N ARG A 284 -1.86 19.73 8.01
CA ARG A 284 -1.15 19.23 9.18
C ARG A 284 -0.82 20.35 10.16
N ASN A 285 -1.27 20.21 11.41
CA ASN A 285 -1.17 21.25 12.45
C ASN A 285 0.11 21.10 13.31
N HIS A 286 1.24 20.74 12.68
CA HIS A 286 2.54 20.67 13.33
C HIS A 286 3.62 21.24 12.42
N THR A 287 4.74 21.59 13.03
CA THR A 287 5.91 22.15 12.35
C THR A 287 7.03 21.10 12.27
N LYS A 288 8.08 21.38 11.52
CA LYS A 288 9.30 20.55 11.53
C LYS A 288 9.94 20.46 12.92
N GLN A 289 9.83 21.51 13.74
CA GLN A 289 10.36 21.48 15.11
C GLN A 289 9.60 20.50 16.00
N ASP A 290 8.28 20.38 15.80
CA ASP A 290 7.47 19.39 16.51
C ASP A 290 7.86 17.95 16.10
N ILE A 291 8.24 17.74 14.84
CA ILE A 291 8.75 16.43 14.38
C ILE A 291 10.02 16.07 15.14
N PHE A 292 11.01 16.97 15.21
CA PHE A 292 12.25 16.73 15.94
C PHE A 292 12.00 16.47 17.42
N LYS A 293 11.18 17.32 18.05
CA LYS A 293 10.83 17.18 19.48
C LYS A 293 10.19 15.81 19.79
N VAL A 294 9.24 15.40 18.96
CA VAL A 294 8.55 14.11 19.15
C VAL A 294 9.49 12.95 18.87
N TYR A 295 10.34 13.06 17.85
CA TYR A 295 11.34 12.06 17.56
C TYR A 295 12.32 11.86 18.73
N ASP A 296 12.87 12.94 19.28
CA ASP A 296 13.78 12.90 20.44
C ASP A 296 13.08 12.27 21.66
N MET A 297 11.82 12.66 21.90
CA MET A 297 11.02 12.07 22.98
C MET A 297 10.78 10.57 22.78
N ALA A 298 10.55 10.12 21.54
CA ALA A 298 10.35 8.71 21.21
C ALA A 298 11.66 7.90 21.36
N ARG A 299 12.82 8.53 21.14
CA ARG A 299 14.14 7.92 21.34
C ARG A 299 14.52 7.69 22.83
N GLU A 300 13.74 8.21 23.78
CA GLU A 300 13.87 7.82 25.19
C GLU A 300 13.35 6.38 25.43
N PHE A 301 12.68 5.76 24.46
CA PHE A 301 12.13 4.41 24.50
C PHE A 301 12.79 3.53 23.43
N ASP A 302 12.73 2.22 23.63
CA ASP A 302 13.33 1.23 22.70
C ASP A 302 12.36 0.85 21.56
N PHE A 303 11.97 1.83 20.74
CA PHE A 303 11.16 1.60 19.55
C PHE A 303 12.01 1.58 18.30
N ASP A 304 11.68 0.68 17.37
CA ASP A 304 11.98 0.90 15.96
C ASP A 304 11.09 2.04 15.45
N ILE A 305 11.66 3.06 14.83
CA ILE A 305 10.89 4.20 14.32
C ILE A 305 10.84 4.12 12.80
N ASN A 306 9.63 4.20 12.24
CA ASN A 306 9.39 4.41 10.81
C ASN A 306 9.01 5.86 10.54
N MET A 307 9.53 6.42 9.44
CA MET A 307 9.18 7.77 8.97
C MET A 307 8.67 7.71 7.54
N ASP A 308 7.45 8.21 7.30
CA ASP A 308 6.90 8.31 5.95
C ASP A 308 7.11 9.71 5.38
N LEU A 309 7.55 9.75 4.12
CA LEU A 309 7.63 10.95 3.30
C LEU A 309 6.80 10.78 2.02
N ILE A 310 6.27 11.87 1.50
CA ILE A 310 5.49 11.87 0.26
C ILE A 310 6.19 12.73 -0.80
N ALA A 311 6.59 12.10 -1.89
CA ALA A 311 7.06 12.81 -3.08
C ALA A 311 5.88 13.44 -3.83
N MET A 312 6.11 14.59 -4.47
CA MET A 312 5.12 15.30 -5.26
C MET A 312 3.98 15.92 -4.45
N LEU A 313 4.23 16.35 -3.22
CA LEU A 313 3.26 17.18 -2.48
C LEU A 313 3.02 18.52 -3.20
N PRO A 314 1.83 19.14 -3.05
CA PRO A 314 1.51 20.40 -3.71
C PRO A 314 2.52 21.51 -3.40
N ASN A 315 2.96 22.22 -4.44
CA ASN A 315 3.90 23.33 -4.40
C ASN A 315 5.31 22.98 -3.87
N GLU A 316 5.67 21.69 -3.77
CA GLU A 316 7.03 21.27 -3.46
C GLU A 316 7.89 21.18 -4.71
N SER A 317 9.05 21.81 -4.66
CA SER A 317 10.12 21.65 -5.61
C SER A 317 10.92 20.36 -5.33
N PHE A 318 11.81 20.01 -6.27
CA PHE A 318 12.79 18.95 -6.04
C PHE A 318 13.64 19.21 -4.78
N GLU A 319 14.08 20.44 -4.57
CA GLU A 319 14.92 20.81 -3.43
C GLU A 319 14.18 20.71 -2.09
N ASP A 320 12.88 21.02 -2.04
CA ASP A 320 12.05 20.84 -0.85
C ASP A 320 11.92 19.36 -0.46
N PHE A 321 11.67 18.51 -1.45
CA PHE A 321 11.59 17.06 -1.23
C PHE A 321 12.97 16.48 -0.84
N LYS A 322 14.03 16.89 -1.57
CA LYS A 322 15.40 16.52 -1.26
C LYS A 322 15.74 16.86 0.20
N TYR A 323 15.47 18.09 0.63
CA TYR A 323 15.67 18.52 2.00
C TYR A 323 14.93 17.60 2.99
N SER A 324 13.69 17.24 2.69
CA SER A 324 12.90 16.36 3.55
C SER A 324 13.50 14.94 3.66
N VAL A 325 14.00 14.39 2.57
CA VAL A 325 14.70 13.10 2.57
C VAL A 325 15.98 13.17 3.38
N ASP A 326 16.78 14.23 3.20
CA ASP A 326 18.04 14.44 3.93
C ASP A 326 17.81 14.58 5.45
N GLN A 327 16.74 15.28 5.86
CA GLN A 327 16.35 15.40 7.28
C GLN A 327 15.92 14.05 7.88
N ALA A 328 15.12 13.27 7.16
CA ALA A 328 14.73 11.94 7.62
C ALA A 328 15.94 11.01 7.78
N ILE A 329 16.88 11.03 6.84
CA ILE A 329 18.12 10.27 6.93
C ILE A 329 18.97 10.74 8.12
N ALA A 330 19.09 12.05 8.33
CA ALA A 330 19.88 12.62 9.43
C ALA A 330 19.33 12.23 10.82
N LEU A 331 18.02 12.09 10.97
CA LEU A 331 17.39 11.55 12.18
C LEU A 331 17.71 10.08 12.41
N ASN A 332 18.14 9.36 11.37
CA ASN A 332 18.61 7.98 11.45
C ASN A 332 17.59 6.99 12.04
N PRO A 333 16.32 6.98 11.57
CA PRO A 333 15.31 6.01 12.02
C PRO A 333 15.66 4.58 11.59
N GLU A 334 14.90 3.58 12.03
CA GLU A 334 15.06 2.20 11.58
C GLU A 334 14.44 1.96 10.22
N ASN A 335 13.38 2.71 9.88
CA ASN A 335 12.69 2.61 8.59
C ASN A 335 12.38 3.98 8.01
N ILE A 336 12.45 4.08 6.69
CA ILE A 336 11.98 5.23 5.92
C ILE A 336 11.07 4.69 4.82
N THR A 337 9.88 5.27 4.66
CA THR A 337 8.99 4.93 3.54
C THR A 337 8.80 6.14 2.65
N ILE A 338 9.04 5.97 1.36
CA ILE A 338 8.79 6.99 0.35
C ILE A 338 7.50 6.64 -0.39
N HIS A 339 6.52 7.51 -0.26
CA HIS A 339 5.27 7.44 -1.00
C HIS A 339 5.31 8.39 -2.18
N THR A 340 4.75 7.98 -3.31
CA THR A 340 4.46 8.87 -4.43
C THR A 340 3.00 9.31 -4.33
N LEU A 341 2.74 10.60 -4.38
CA LEU A 341 1.38 11.13 -4.26
C LEU A 341 0.45 10.50 -5.32
N ALA A 342 -0.66 9.96 -4.86
CA ALA A 342 -1.73 9.43 -5.69
C ALA A 342 -3.03 10.17 -5.40
N ILE A 343 -3.55 10.92 -6.37
CA ILE A 343 -4.78 11.68 -6.23
C ILE A 343 -5.98 10.77 -6.50
N LYS A 344 -6.74 10.46 -5.46
CA LYS A 344 -7.92 9.59 -5.53
C LYS A 344 -9.21 10.39 -5.33
N LYS A 345 -10.33 9.86 -5.84
CA LYS A 345 -11.68 10.46 -5.70
C LYS A 345 -12.07 10.80 -4.25
N GLY A 346 -11.45 10.15 -3.25
CA GLY A 346 -11.70 10.40 -1.82
C GLY A 346 -10.84 11.50 -1.21
N SER A 347 -9.84 12.05 -1.90
CA SER A 347 -9.01 13.15 -1.38
C SER A 347 -9.67 14.51 -1.64
N ASN A 348 -9.34 15.50 -0.79
CA ASN A 348 -9.78 16.89 -1.00
C ASN A 348 -8.92 17.62 -2.04
N LEU A 349 -7.75 17.07 -2.40
CA LEU A 349 -6.95 17.56 -3.51
C LEU A 349 -7.67 17.27 -4.82
N LYS A 350 -7.95 18.31 -5.59
CA LYS A 350 -8.51 18.17 -6.94
C LYS A 350 -7.37 18.09 -7.96
N LEU A 351 -7.49 17.18 -8.91
CA LEU A 351 -6.56 17.05 -10.04
C LEU A 351 -6.35 18.38 -10.80
N GLN A 352 -7.37 19.25 -10.82
CA GLN A 352 -7.36 20.53 -11.52
C GLN A 352 -6.46 21.60 -10.85
N GLU A 353 -6.14 21.44 -9.58
CA GLU A 353 -5.26 22.35 -8.82
C GLU A 353 -3.79 21.90 -8.86
N TYR A 354 -3.54 20.73 -9.44
CA TYR A 354 -2.23 20.11 -9.49
C TYR A 354 -1.63 20.28 -10.89
N ASP A 355 -0.81 21.32 -11.05
CA ASP A 355 -0.11 21.59 -12.30
C ASP A 355 1.11 20.65 -12.45
N ASN A 356 0.90 19.55 -13.15
CA ASN A 356 1.94 18.55 -13.48
C ASN A 356 2.91 19.07 -14.57
N LYS A 357 3.30 20.33 -14.53
CA LYS A 357 4.09 20.99 -15.58
C LYS A 357 5.54 20.52 -15.73
N ILE A 358 6.03 19.64 -14.82
CA ILE A 358 7.41 19.16 -14.90
C ILE A 358 7.36 17.65 -15.15
N GLU A 359 7.47 17.24 -16.41
CA GLU A 359 7.32 15.86 -16.88
C GLU A 359 8.25 14.83 -16.21
N LEU A 360 9.40 15.22 -15.69
CA LEU A 360 10.40 14.30 -15.10
C LEU A 360 10.62 14.51 -13.60
N LEU A 361 9.81 15.35 -12.95
CA LEU A 361 9.99 15.63 -11.52
C LEU A 361 9.75 14.41 -10.62
N PRO A 362 8.70 13.60 -10.83
CA PRO A 362 8.46 12.41 -10.01
C PRO A 362 9.63 11.42 -10.07
N GLU A 363 10.15 11.14 -11.28
CA GLU A 363 11.26 10.22 -11.49
C GLU A 363 12.52 10.70 -10.76
N LYS A 364 12.85 12.00 -10.88
CA LYS A 364 14.01 12.59 -10.21
C LYS A 364 13.91 12.52 -8.68
N MET A 365 12.72 12.77 -8.11
CA MET A 365 12.47 12.68 -6.68
C MET A 365 12.68 11.24 -6.18
N ILE A 366 12.09 10.26 -6.85
CA ILE A 366 12.20 8.85 -6.46
C ILE A 366 13.63 8.34 -6.64
N GLU A 367 14.29 8.68 -7.74
CA GLU A 367 15.71 8.31 -7.98
C GLU A 367 16.62 8.89 -6.91
N TYR A 368 16.45 10.19 -6.57
CA TYR A 368 17.22 10.81 -5.50
C TYR A 368 17.01 10.10 -4.17
N SER A 369 15.75 9.91 -3.75
CA SER A 369 15.44 9.26 -2.46
C SER A 369 16.01 7.84 -2.39
N ARG A 370 15.88 7.06 -3.46
CA ARG A 370 16.42 5.71 -3.57
C ARG A 370 17.93 5.70 -3.35
N ASN A 371 18.66 6.56 -4.09
CA ASN A 371 20.12 6.62 -4.01
C ASN A 371 20.60 7.14 -2.64
N ALA A 372 19.99 8.21 -2.13
CA ALA A 372 20.37 8.81 -0.85
C ALA A 372 20.12 7.84 0.32
N ILE A 373 18.96 7.21 0.38
CA ILE A 373 18.59 6.28 1.48
C ILE A 373 19.50 5.05 1.46
N ILE A 374 19.73 4.45 0.29
CA ILE A 374 20.62 3.27 0.16
C ILE A 374 22.06 3.63 0.55
N SER A 375 22.58 4.77 0.11
CA SER A 375 23.94 5.21 0.45
C SER A 375 24.15 5.45 1.95
N ASN A 376 23.07 5.55 2.72
CA ASN A 376 23.09 5.70 4.17
C ASN A 376 22.75 4.39 4.92
N GLY A 377 22.90 3.22 4.26
CA GLY A 377 22.84 1.91 4.90
C GLY A 377 21.44 1.33 5.09
N PHE A 378 20.45 1.85 4.38
CA PHE A 378 19.12 1.26 4.33
C PHE A 378 18.96 0.39 3.08
N GLU A 379 18.15 -0.65 3.18
CA GLU A 379 17.79 -1.53 2.08
C GLU A 379 16.28 -1.51 1.81
N PRO A 380 15.84 -1.53 0.53
CA PRO A 380 14.41 -1.63 0.22
C PRO A 380 13.91 -3.02 0.61
N TYR A 381 12.76 -3.11 1.30
CA TYR A 381 12.25 -4.39 1.79
C TYR A 381 10.79 -4.66 1.42
N TYR A 382 10.03 -3.68 0.98
CA TYR A 382 8.72 -3.86 0.38
C TYR A 382 8.42 -2.74 -0.59
N MET A 383 7.53 -3.02 -1.54
CA MET A 383 7.02 -2.01 -2.46
C MET A 383 5.57 -2.29 -2.83
N TYR A 384 4.87 -1.24 -3.18
CA TYR A 384 3.57 -1.35 -3.81
C TYR A 384 3.31 -0.19 -4.75
N ARG A 385 2.42 -0.43 -5.71
CA ARG A 385 2.01 0.59 -6.67
C ARG A 385 0.54 0.91 -6.45
N GLN A 386 0.12 2.08 -6.85
CA GLN A 386 -1.28 2.49 -6.81
C GLN A 386 -1.71 2.98 -8.19
N LYS A 387 -3.01 2.88 -8.47
CA LYS A 387 -3.58 3.54 -9.65
C LYS A 387 -3.52 5.06 -9.44
N TYR A 388 -3.30 5.81 -10.52
CA TYR A 388 -3.24 7.28 -10.52
C TYR A 388 -2.08 7.89 -9.72
N MET A 389 -0.96 7.19 -9.64
CA MET A 389 0.29 7.75 -9.09
C MET A 389 0.97 8.66 -10.12
N SER A 390 1.57 9.75 -9.64
CA SER A 390 2.43 10.60 -10.47
C SER A 390 3.58 9.77 -11.06
N GLY A 391 3.85 9.92 -12.38
CA GLY A 391 4.91 9.19 -13.07
C GLY A 391 4.72 7.66 -13.16
N ASN A 392 3.58 7.12 -12.72
CA ASN A 392 3.35 5.66 -12.69
C ASN A 392 4.43 4.87 -11.92
N LEU A 393 4.97 5.48 -10.87
CA LEU A 393 6.06 4.99 -10.03
C LEU A 393 5.57 4.04 -8.93
N GLU A 394 6.33 3.92 -7.86
CA GLU A 394 6.04 3.04 -6.72
C GLU A 394 6.10 3.78 -5.39
N ASN A 395 5.61 3.11 -4.36
CA ASN A 395 5.91 3.39 -2.95
C ASN A 395 6.88 2.33 -2.47
N THR A 396 7.95 2.73 -1.80
CA THR A 396 8.97 1.81 -1.30
C THR A 396 9.29 2.08 0.15
N GLY A 397 9.30 1.02 0.97
CA GLY A 397 9.82 1.05 2.32
C GLY A 397 11.25 0.55 2.37
N TYR A 398 12.07 1.28 3.11
CA TYR A 398 13.48 0.98 3.34
C TYR A 398 13.70 0.70 4.82
N ALA A 399 14.60 -0.20 5.13
CA ALA A 399 14.93 -0.58 6.50
C ALA A 399 16.44 -0.72 6.68
N LYS A 400 16.92 -0.47 7.88
CA LYS A 400 18.23 -0.92 8.31
C LYS A 400 18.25 -2.45 8.44
N GLN A 401 19.43 -3.04 8.50
CA GLN A 401 19.59 -4.48 8.65
C GLN A 401 18.77 -5.02 9.84
N ASN A 402 18.00 -6.07 9.59
CA ASN A 402 17.10 -6.73 10.56
C ASN A 402 15.98 -5.84 11.15
N LYS A 403 15.66 -4.71 10.48
CA LYS A 403 14.63 -3.77 10.92
C LYS A 403 13.43 -3.69 9.96
N ALA A 404 13.33 -4.60 8.99
CA ALA A 404 12.17 -4.68 8.10
C ALA A 404 10.88 -4.96 8.88
N CYS A 405 9.81 -4.25 8.58
CA CYS A 405 8.50 -4.46 9.20
C CYS A 405 7.84 -5.72 8.63
N ILE A 406 7.61 -6.71 9.49
CA ILE A 406 7.03 -8.02 9.13
C ILE A 406 5.65 -7.83 8.51
N TYR A 407 4.77 -7.07 9.18
CA TYR A 407 3.41 -6.84 8.70
C TYR A 407 3.36 -6.21 7.30
N ASN A 408 4.29 -5.29 6.98
CA ASN A 408 4.33 -4.67 5.66
C ASN A 408 4.65 -5.67 4.54
N ILE A 409 5.55 -6.62 4.81
CA ILE A 409 5.85 -7.71 3.88
C ILE A 409 4.63 -8.62 3.75
N ASP A 410 4.10 -9.10 4.87
CA ASP A 410 3.01 -10.07 4.88
C ASP A 410 1.73 -9.54 4.18
N ILE A 411 1.37 -8.27 4.39
CA ILE A 411 0.20 -7.67 3.73
C ILE A 411 0.43 -7.41 2.23
N MET A 412 1.66 -7.09 1.82
CA MET A 412 1.98 -6.84 0.41
C MET A 412 2.10 -8.14 -0.37
N GLU A 413 2.75 -9.13 0.17
CA GLU A 413 2.95 -10.43 -0.49
C GLU A 413 1.75 -11.37 -0.30
N GLU A 414 0.81 -11.04 0.60
CA GLU A 414 -0.37 -11.86 0.94
C GLU A 414 0.03 -13.27 1.41
N THR A 415 1.01 -13.33 2.31
CA THR A 415 1.60 -14.57 2.81
C THR A 415 0.81 -15.20 3.96
N HIS A 416 0.14 -14.38 4.77
CA HIS A 416 -0.58 -14.82 5.97
C HIS A 416 -2.03 -14.33 5.98
N SER A 417 -2.89 -15.07 6.66
CA SER A 417 -4.24 -14.60 6.99
C SER A 417 -4.18 -13.43 7.96
N ILE A 418 -5.12 -12.49 7.87
CA ILE A 418 -5.18 -11.30 8.72
C ILE A 418 -6.52 -11.32 9.47
N ILE A 419 -6.47 -11.36 10.78
CA ILE A 419 -7.64 -11.13 11.64
C ILE A 419 -7.68 -9.63 11.93
N ALA A 420 -8.76 -8.97 11.48
CA ALA A 420 -8.84 -7.51 11.56
C ALA A 420 -10.02 -7.07 12.44
N CYS A 421 -9.81 -6.05 13.29
CA CYS A 421 -10.79 -5.48 14.22
C CYS A 421 -10.97 -3.97 13.97
N GLY A 422 -12.14 -3.45 14.32
CA GLY A 422 -12.49 -2.03 14.23
C GLY A 422 -13.32 -1.69 13.00
N ALA A 423 -13.93 -0.51 12.99
CA ALA A 423 -14.75 -0.04 11.88
C ALA A 423 -13.93 0.08 10.58
N GLY A 424 -14.46 -0.48 9.49
CA GLY A 424 -13.80 -0.48 8.19
C GLY A 424 -12.59 -1.42 8.08
N ALA A 425 -12.26 -2.20 9.11
CA ALA A 425 -11.23 -3.22 9.06
C ALA A 425 -11.60 -4.33 8.06
N ILE A 426 -10.59 -4.93 7.42
CA ILE A 426 -10.78 -6.01 6.45
C ILE A 426 -9.95 -7.21 6.87
N SER A 427 -10.62 -8.25 7.36
CA SER A 427 -9.99 -9.55 7.57
C SER A 427 -9.72 -10.22 6.23
N LYS A 428 -8.62 -10.96 6.16
CA LYS A 428 -8.22 -11.75 4.97
C LYS A 428 -8.00 -13.18 5.40
N ARG A 429 -8.50 -14.11 4.61
CA ARG A 429 -8.15 -15.53 4.73
C ARG A 429 -7.37 -15.94 3.49
N VAL A 430 -6.17 -16.44 3.71
CA VAL A 430 -5.23 -16.86 2.67
C VAL A 430 -5.09 -18.37 2.71
N TRP A 431 -5.18 -19.02 1.55
CA TRP A 431 -4.87 -20.43 1.33
C TRP A 431 -3.71 -20.49 0.35
N SER A 432 -2.51 -20.55 0.88
CA SER A 432 -1.27 -20.43 0.10
C SER A 432 -1.16 -21.50 -0.98
N GLU A 433 -1.46 -22.77 -0.66
CA GLU A 433 -1.42 -23.87 -1.62
C GLU A 433 -2.40 -23.72 -2.78
N GLN A 434 -3.55 -23.04 -2.56
CA GLN A 434 -4.59 -22.83 -3.56
C GLN A 434 -4.43 -21.50 -4.32
N ASN A 435 -3.48 -20.66 -3.91
CA ASN A 435 -3.38 -19.26 -4.35
C ASN A 435 -4.74 -18.54 -4.28
N ARG A 436 -5.49 -18.78 -3.19
CA ARG A 436 -6.84 -18.26 -2.95
C ARG A 436 -6.80 -17.27 -1.79
N LEU A 437 -7.53 -16.19 -1.94
CA LEU A 437 -7.69 -15.18 -0.92
C LEU A 437 -9.14 -14.72 -0.87
N GLU A 438 -9.69 -14.66 0.34
CA GLU A 438 -11.01 -14.08 0.61
C GLU A 438 -10.93 -12.93 1.59
N ARG A 439 -11.93 -12.06 1.58
CA ARG A 439 -11.99 -10.86 2.42
C ARG A 439 -13.33 -10.74 3.11
N LEU A 440 -13.30 -10.42 4.40
CA LEU A 440 -14.44 -10.05 5.20
C LEU A 440 -14.24 -8.62 5.71
N ALA A 441 -15.13 -7.71 5.36
CA ALA A 441 -15.05 -6.31 5.74
C ALA A 441 -16.04 -5.95 6.86
N ASN A 442 -15.55 -5.29 7.90
CA ASN A 442 -16.41 -4.62 8.88
C ASN A 442 -17.09 -3.38 8.27
N PRO A 443 -18.24 -2.95 8.78
CA PRO A 443 -18.88 -1.68 8.39
C PRO A 443 -17.91 -0.50 8.51
N LYS A 444 -17.90 0.39 7.50
CA LYS A 444 -17.01 1.53 7.45
C LYS A 444 -17.45 2.68 8.37
N GLY A 445 -18.77 2.90 8.49
CA GLY A 445 -19.32 3.91 9.40
C GLY A 445 -19.24 3.44 10.84
N ILE A 446 -18.79 4.32 11.74
CA ILE A 446 -18.69 4.01 13.18
C ILE A 446 -20.07 3.70 13.78
N ASP A 447 -21.10 4.43 13.37
CA ASP A 447 -22.49 4.20 13.75
C ASP A 447 -22.97 2.80 13.38
N VAL A 448 -22.82 2.43 12.11
CA VAL A 448 -23.21 1.10 11.61
C VAL A 448 -22.37 -0.01 12.23
N TYR A 449 -21.10 0.26 12.52
CA TYR A 449 -20.22 -0.69 13.20
C TYR A 449 -20.74 -0.97 14.62
N LEU A 450 -21.16 0.06 15.35
CA LEU A 450 -21.74 -0.05 16.70
C LEU A 450 -23.06 -0.83 16.73
N GLU A 451 -23.91 -0.66 15.71
CA GLU A 451 -25.21 -1.33 15.62
C GLU A 451 -25.13 -2.83 15.30
N ARG A 452 -23.98 -3.30 14.77
CA ARG A 452 -23.83 -4.66 14.22
C ARG A 452 -22.84 -5.54 14.97
N GLU A 453 -22.58 -5.27 16.23
CA GLU A 453 -21.56 -5.98 17.01
C GLU A 453 -21.71 -7.50 16.94
N GLU A 454 -22.87 -8.06 17.31
CA GLU A 454 -23.11 -9.51 17.31
C GLU A 454 -22.89 -10.14 15.92
N LYS A 455 -23.36 -9.45 14.86
CA LYS A 455 -23.18 -9.92 13.49
C LYS A 455 -21.71 -9.92 13.09
N ILE A 456 -20.95 -8.88 13.44
CA ILE A 456 -19.52 -8.77 13.13
C ILE A 456 -18.74 -9.94 13.75
N LEU A 457 -19.02 -10.25 15.02
CA LEU A 457 -18.38 -11.35 15.74
C LEU A 457 -18.73 -12.71 15.13
N ALA A 458 -20.00 -12.95 14.84
CA ALA A 458 -20.47 -14.18 14.21
C ALA A 458 -19.92 -14.37 12.78
N ASP A 459 -19.96 -13.31 11.95
CA ASP A 459 -19.45 -13.36 10.59
C ASP A 459 -17.94 -13.66 10.59
N LYS A 460 -17.17 -13.09 11.53
CA LYS A 460 -15.74 -13.33 11.68
C LYS A 460 -15.44 -14.78 12.06
N GLU A 461 -16.18 -15.32 13.02
CA GLU A 461 -16.03 -16.71 13.44
C GLU A 461 -16.33 -17.69 12.28
N ASN A 462 -17.42 -17.47 11.55
CA ASN A 462 -17.78 -18.27 10.38
C ASN A 462 -16.76 -18.15 9.24
N PHE A 463 -16.15 -16.98 9.09
CA PHE A 463 -15.18 -16.72 8.02
C PHE A 463 -13.86 -17.48 8.24
N PHE A 464 -13.42 -17.66 9.49
CA PHE A 464 -12.14 -18.31 9.78
C PHE A 464 -12.27 -19.80 10.12
N LYS A 465 -13.42 -20.27 10.55
CA LYS A 465 -13.72 -21.70 10.72
C LYS A 465 -13.99 -22.36 9.37
#